data_2dc2c626fc55564927427377fb71b7b9
#
_entry.id   2dc2c626fc55564927427377fb71b7b9
#
_cell.length_a   1.000
_cell.length_b   1.000
_cell.length_c   1.000
_cell.angle_alpha   90.00
_cell.angle_beta   90.00
_cell.angle_gamma   90.00
#
_symmetry.space_group_name_H-M   'P 1'
#
loop_
_entity.id
_entity.type
_entity.pdbx_description
1 polymer ?
#
loop_
_entity_poly.entity_id
_entity_poly.type
_entity_poly.pdbx_seq_one_letter_code
_entity_poly.pdbx_strand_id
1 'polypeptide(L)'
;MKKNGSNISSRLLIGILCLFAFGVLFASIAPADNNKKKSDEQIHLIHTDILYKNWQDPRADILVGHVRLYHDGVYLDCDSARFYKEENSFDAYGHVKMVQGDTVTLTGDTLMYDGFEMKARARGNCVLIDKNTRLESDNLDYDRVYSVGMYLYGGTLYDGDNVLVSDWGQLTTTTHEAFFTDNVVLTNPQFKLVTDTLYYYTDTKIARIVTPSNITTDDGTFIYGIKGDYATNTGEAYLLNRSYIIKDMRRVEGDSLHTDKDTGFSEVFGNAIITDEENYCMITGNYCSYDDNTGTAVATDSAVAYEYSQPPDTLFLHADTLKMFTYNINTDSVYRDMHAYYHVRFFRNDVQGVCDSMVTHELDSCTYMYGQPILWNEEQQLFGEEIRIYNNDSTIDWIHVIDQATTIEQIDSISYNQVESREMFCYFVDGQIDHNVAKGNVFVDYFMNEDDGNRIGMNYSESTELIIYMKDKKVQKIWMPAATGTVYPELMIPAEKRYLSRFAWFDYIRPTDRYDIFQWRSKSDKNVLKKTERREVPLQKLNKLKKKN
;
A
#
# COMPACT_ATOMS: atom_id res chain seq x y z
N MET A 1 -53.97 4.43 14.17
CA MET A 1 -53.43 4.86 15.47
C MET A 1 -52.25 3.95 15.86
N LYS A 2 -51.19 4.58 16.32
CA LYS A 2 -49.92 4.09 16.88
C LYS A 2 -48.81 3.76 15.90
N LYS A 3 -47.88 4.71 15.85
CA LYS A 3 -46.51 4.70 15.41
C LYS A 3 -45.68 3.67 16.16
N ASN A 4 -44.80 2.96 15.47
CA ASN A 4 -43.59 2.43 16.07
C ASN A 4 -42.39 2.93 15.24
N GLY A 5 -41.58 3.74 15.89
CA GLY A 5 -40.33 4.24 15.36
C GLY A 5 -39.23 3.18 15.47
N SER A 6 -38.48 3.02 14.41
CA SER A 6 -37.27 2.23 14.38
C SER A 6 -36.07 3.10 14.76
N ASN A 7 -35.39 2.71 15.80
CA ASN A 7 -34.10 3.25 16.20
C ASN A 7 -33.05 2.96 15.11
N ILE A 8 -32.63 3.98 14.39
CA ILE A 8 -31.43 3.95 13.54
C ILE A 8 -30.25 4.26 14.46
N SER A 9 -29.39 3.31 14.56
CA SER A 9 -28.30 3.20 15.51
C SER A 9 -27.24 4.30 15.34
N SER A 10 -26.74 4.73 16.47
CA SER A 10 -25.68 5.72 16.73
C SER A 10 -24.31 5.45 16.09
N ARG A 11 -24.18 4.50 15.18
CA ARG A 11 -22.93 4.19 14.46
C ARG A 11 -22.72 4.97 13.17
N LEU A 12 -23.75 5.65 12.66
CA LEU A 12 -23.64 6.50 11.46
C LEU A 12 -23.17 7.94 11.79
N LEU A 13 -23.17 8.33 13.06
CA LEU A 13 -22.81 9.69 13.47
C LEU A 13 -21.30 9.89 13.71
N ILE A 14 -20.54 8.82 13.92
CA ILE A 14 -19.08 8.90 14.17
C ILE A 14 -18.31 8.97 12.85
N GLY A 15 -18.79 8.34 11.79
CA GLY A 15 -18.18 8.40 10.46
C GLY A 15 -18.32 9.77 9.77
N ILE A 16 -19.32 10.57 10.13
CA ILE A 16 -19.55 11.91 9.54
C ILE A 16 -18.77 13.00 10.27
N LEU A 17 -18.39 12.80 11.53
CA LEU A 17 -17.61 13.79 12.29
C LEU A 17 -16.11 13.79 11.93
N CYS A 18 -15.56 12.70 11.44
CA CYS A 18 -14.17 12.65 10.96
C CYS A 18 -14.02 13.25 9.55
N LEU A 19 -15.08 13.30 8.72
CA LEU A 19 -15.06 13.92 7.39
C LEU A 19 -15.19 15.45 7.43
N PHE A 20 -15.60 16.05 8.56
CA PHE A 20 -15.71 17.50 8.72
C PHE A 20 -14.49 18.18 9.36
N ALA A 21 -13.53 17.43 9.90
CA ALA A 21 -12.31 17.99 10.48
C ALA A 21 -11.18 18.24 9.45
N PHE A 22 -11.28 17.68 8.23
CA PHE A 22 -10.32 17.91 7.14
C PHE A 22 -10.78 18.88 6.05
N GLY A 23 -11.94 19.48 6.21
CA GLY A 23 -12.61 20.29 5.18
C GLY A 23 -12.48 21.80 5.30
N VAL A 24 -11.70 22.38 6.21
CA VAL A 24 -11.59 23.85 6.34
C VAL A 24 -10.14 24.25 6.60
N LEU A 25 -9.31 24.12 5.58
CA LEU A 25 -8.11 24.94 5.41
C LEU A 25 -7.89 25.22 3.91
N PHE A 26 -8.98 25.51 3.17
CA PHE A 26 -8.86 26.55 2.18
C PHE A 26 -8.83 27.87 2.99
N ALA A 27 -7.66 28.26 3.42
CA ALA A 27 -7.43 29.64 3.68
C ALA A 27 -7.83 30.33 2.37
N SER A 28 -9.01 30.96 2.36
CA SER A 28 -9.29 32.02 1.42
C SER A 28 -8.03 32.87 1.44
N ILE A 29 -7.32 32.91 0.32
CA ILE A 29 -6.43 34.04 0.03
C ILE A 29 -7.40 35.22 0.01
N ALA A 30 -7.62 35.81 1.18
CA ALA A 30 -8.19 37.10 1.25
C ALA A 30 -7.27 37.95 0.36
N PRO A 31 -7.81 38.76 -0.56
CA PRO A 31 -6.96 39.67 -1.30
C PRO A 31 -6.16 40.43 -0.22
N ALA A 32 -4.84 40.28 -0.28
CA ALA A 32 -3.94 40.94 0.64
C ALA A 32 -4.37 42.41 0.64
N ASP A 33 -4.69 42.90 1.82
CA ASP A 33 -5.06 44.28 2.01
C ASP A 33 -3.91 45.12 1.44
N ASN A 34 -4.13 45.72 0.25
CA ASN A 34 -3.15 46.49 -0.51
C ASN A 34 -2.77 47.82 0.19
N ASN A 35 -3.06 47.95 1.48
CA ASN A 35 -2.74 49.08 2.32
C ASN A 35 -1.54 48.86 3.26
N LYS A 36 -0.56 47.99 2.92
CA LYS A 36 0.73 48.07 3.59
C LYS A 36 1.40 49.37 3.15
N LYS A 37 1.59 50.29 4.11
CA LYS A 37 2.19 51.60 3.91
C LYS A 37 3.54 51.44 3.22
N LYS A 38 3.70 52.08 2.06
CA LYS A 38 5.02 52.49 1.55
C LYS A 38 5.70 53.29 2.66
N SER A 39 6.99 53.08 2.88
CA SER A 39 7.73 53.86 3.85
C SER A 39 7.86 55.28 3.35
N ASP A 40 7.41 56.24 4.15
CA ASP A 40 7.67 57.66 3.93
C ASP A 40 9.03 58.09 4.54
N GLU A 41 9.75 57.18 5.17
CA GLU A 41 11.06 57.42 5.74
C GLU A 41 12.10 57.61 4.64
N GLN A 42 13.00 58.57 4.84
CA GLN A 42 14.10 58.84 3.91
C GLN A 42 15.32 57.98 4.23
N ILE A 43 16.06 57.60 3.20
CA ILE A 43 17.34 56.96 3.36
C ILE A 43 18.34 57.95 3.97
N HIS A 44 19.01 57.54 5.04
CA HIS A 44 20.01 58.32 5.75
C HIS A 44 21.43 57.84 5.43
N LEU A 45 22.30 58.77 5.01
CA LEU A 45 23.74 58.51 4.93
C LEU A 45 24.31 58.56 6.34
N ILE A 46 24.88 57.44 6.81
CA ILE A 46 25.52 57.34 8.12
C ILE A 46 27.02 57.62 8.01
N HIS A 47 27.68 57.05 7.00
CA HIS A 47 29.12 57.22 6.80
C HIS A 47 29.51 57.09 5.32
N THR A 48 30.54 57.84 4.93
CA THR A 48 31.32 57.68 3.71
C THR A 48 32.67 58.42 3.89
N ASP A 49 33.74 57.90 3.30
CA ASP A 49 35.03 58.56 3.36
C ASP A 49 35.04 59.79 2.44
N ILE A 50 34.44 59.68 1.27
CA ILE A 50 34.41 60.77 0.26
C ILE A 50 32.98 60.89 -0.29
N LEU A 51 32.51 62.16 -0.38
CA LEU A 51 31.25 62.53 -1.03
C LEU A 51 31.50 63.65 -2.04
N TYR A 52 30.99 63.45 -3.27
CA TYR A 52 31.03 64.48 -4.29
C TYR A 52 29.84 64.39 -5.25
N LYS A 53 29.53 65.51 -5.94
CA LYS A 53 28.47 65.59 -6.93
C LYS A 53 28.90 64.89 -8.24
N ASN A 54 28.01 64.13 -8.83
CA ASN A 54 28.24 63.56 -10.16
C ASN A 54 27.92 64.65 -11.22
N TRP A 55 28.96 65.12 -11.93
CA TRP A 55 28.79 66.15 -12.97
C TRP A 55 28.06 65.60 -14.22
N GLN A 56 28.06 64.30 -14.44
CA GLN A 56 27.37 63.65 -15.55
C GLN A 56 25.91 63.37 -15.24
N ASP A 57 25.56 63.13 -13.98
CA ASP A 57 24.19 62.99 -13.48
C ASP A 57 24.02 63.77 -12.18
N PRO A 58 23.54 65.00 -12.28
CA PRO A 58 23.42 65.92 -11.12
C PRO A 58 22.45 65.45 -10.04
N ARG A 59 21.59 64.42 -10.33
CA ARG A 59 20.67 63.86 -9.36
C ARG A 59 21.38 62.95 -8.35
N ALA A 60 22.55 62.40 -8.72
CA ALA A 60 23.29 61.47 -7.91
C ALA A 60 24.43 62.12 -7.12
N ASP A 61 24.49 61.84 -5.84
CA ASP A 61 25.67 62.02 -5.02
C ASP A 61 26.55 60.76 -5.10
N ILE A 62 27.83 60.92 -5.33
CA ILE A 62 28.78 59.80 -5.39
C ILE A 62 29.42 59.66 -3.99
N LEU A 63 29.25 58.47 -3.41
CA LEU A 63 29.80 58.02 -2.14
C LEU A 63 30.92 57.02 -2.40
N VAL A 64 32.08 57.19 -1.76
CA VAL A 64 33.24 56.30 -1.94
C VAL A 64 33.93 56.08 -0.61
N GLY A 65 34.20 54.81 -0.32
CA GLY A 65 34.94 54.33 0.86
C GLY A 65 34.01 54.13 2.07
N HIS A 66 33.94 52.92 2.58
CA HIS A 66 33.20 52.52 3.79
C HIS A 66 31.79 53.09 3.88
N VAL A 67 31.07 53.06 2.76
CA VAL A 67 29.73 53.64 2.68
C VAL A 67 28.77 52.85 3.57
N ARG A 68 28.09 53.57 4.48
CA ARG A 68 27.01 53.03 5.31
C ARG A 68 25.76 53.86 5.18
N LEU A 69 24.68 53.23 4.79
CA LEU A 69 23.33 53.77 4.65
C LEU A 69 22.38 53.13 5.65
N TYR A 70 21.35 53.83 6.06
CA TYR A 70 20.30 53.33 6.95
C TYR A 70 18.93 53.68 6.38
N HIS A 71 18.00 52.74 6.42
CA HIS A 71 16.60 52.96 6.07
C HIS A 71 15.69 52.04 6.84
N ASP A 72 14.77 52.57 7.66
CA ASP A 72 13.69 51.81 8.33
C ASP A 72 14.16 50.47 8.95
N GLY A 73 15.13 50.56 9.88
CA GLY A 73 15.66 49.38 10.60
C GLY A 73 16.66 48.54 9.83
N VAL A 74 17.08 48.94 8.62
CA VAL A 74 18.06 48.19 7.80
C VAL A 74 19.31 49.01 7.59
N TYR A 75 20.46 48.37 7.78
CA TYR A 75 21.75 48.93 7.43
C TYR A 75 22.26 48.33 6.13
N LEU A 76 22.89 49.15 5.31
CA LEU A 76 23.59 48.71 4.11
C LEU A 76 25.00 49.23 4.12
N ASP A 77 25.96 48.34 3.91
CA ASP A 77 27.39 48.62 3.78
C ASP A 77 27.86 48.29 2.37
N CYS A 78 28.75 49.13 1.76
CA CYS A 78 29.34 48.88 0.46
C CYS A 78 30.63 49.68 0.26
N ASP A 79 31.38 49.40 -0.81
CA ASP A 79 32.61 50.15 -1.13
C ASP A 79 32.30 51.52 -1.74
N SER A 80 31.27 51.60 -2.57
CA SER A 80 30.84 52.86 -3.19
C SER A 80 29.36 52.84 -3.53
N ALA A 81 28.73 54.00 -3.63
CA ALA A 81 27.34 54.11 -4.04
C ALA A 81 27.04 55.38 -4.86
N ARG A 82 26.01 55.30 -5.68
CA ARG A 82 25.29 56.43 -6.26
C ARG A 82 24.03 56.66 -5.44
N PHE A 83 23.93 57.80 -4.76
CA PHE A 83 22.82 58.12 -3.88
C PHE A 83 21.91 59.16 -4.51
N TYR A 84 20.65 58.80 -4.73
CA TYR A 84 19.62 59.64 -5.34
C TYR A 84 18.64 60.10 -4.25
N LYS A 85 18.99 61.19 -3.59
CA LYS A 85 18.29 61.66 -2.39
C LYS A 85 16.82 62.00 -2.65
N GLU A 86 16.51 62.65 -3.78
CA GLU A 86 15.14 63.03 -4.13
C GLU A 86 14.28 61.83 -4.55
N GLU A 87 14.90 60.83 -5.14
CA GLU A 87 14.26 59.61 -5.55
C GLU A 87 14.19 58.56 -4.41
N ASN A 88 14.75 58.89 -3.23
CA ASN A 88 14.88 58.01 -2.08
C ASN A 88 15.44 56.63 -2.48
N SER A 89 16.51 56.61 -3.27
CA SER A 89 17.09 55.38 -3.82
C SER A 89 18.62 55.44 -3.88
N PHE A 90 19.26 54.28 -4.07
CA PHE A 90 20.70 54.23 -4.30
C PHE A 90 21.10 53.00 -5.11
N ASP A 91 22.24 53.09 -5.79
CA ASP A 91 22.95 51.97 -6.41
C ASP A 91 24.26 51.74 -5.65
N ALA A 92 24.41 50.59 -5.00
CA ALA A 92 25.58 50.20 -4.22
C ALA A 92 26.49 49.27 -5.05
N TYR A 93 27.79 49.41 -4.90
CA TYR A 93 28.80 48.67 -5.64
C TYR A 93 29.93 48.22 -4.70
N GLY A 94 30.37 46.96 -4.88
CA GLY A 94 31.48 46.34 -4.19
C GLY A 94 31.13 45.93 -2.74
N HIS A 95 31.34 44.66 -2.42
CA HIS A 95 31.12 44.07 -1.10
C HIS A 95 29.80 44.51 -0.43
N VAL A 96 28.74 44.52 -1.22
CA VAL A 96 27.45 45.01 -0.72
C VAL A 96 26.89 44.03 0.31
N LYS A 97 26.50 44.59 1.47
CA LYS A 97 25.87 43.82 2.54
C LYS A 97 24.71 44.62 3.15
N MET A 98 23.52 44.09 3.02
CA MET A 98 22.29 44.64 3.65
C MET A 98 21.91 43.74 4.83
N VAL A 99 21.63 44.33 5.99
CA VAL A 99 21.24 43.61 7.22
C VAL A 99 19.92 44.13 7.72
N GLN A 100 18.96 43.23 7.89
CA GLN A 100 17.63 43.52 8.43
C GLN A 100 17.41 42.71 9.71
N GLY A 101 17.28 43.40 10.84
CA GLY A 101 17.18 42.74 12.14
C GLY A 101 18.42 41.92 12.46
N ASP A 102 18.22 40.83 13.23
CA ASP A 102 19.30 39.95 13.68
C ASP A 102 19.49 38.71 12.80
N THR A 103 18.57 38.44 11.88
CA THR A 103 18.51 37.14 11.17
C THR A 103 18.69 37.23 9.67
N VAL A 104 18.26 38.34 9.03
CA VAL A 104 18.29 38.45 7.57
C VAL A 104 19.48 39.24 7.08
N THR A 105 20.28 38.63 6.21
CA THR A 105 21.41 39.30 5.55
C THR A 105 21.34 39.03 4.04
N LEU A 106 21.43 40.09 3.23
CA LEU A 106 21.56 40.01 1.77
C LEU A 106 22.90 40.58 1.35
N THR A 107 23.68 39.83 0.57
CA THR A 107 24.95 40.23 -0.01
C THR A 107 24.95 40.09 -1.53
N GLY A 108 25.83 40.81 -2.21
CA GLY A 108 26.02 40.76 -3.65
C GLY A 108 27.15 41.68 -4.12
N ASP A 109 27.51 41.62 -5.40
CA ASP A 109 28.51 42.49 -5.99
C ASP A 109 27.95 43.92 -6.20
N THR A 110 26.67 43.99 -6.58
CA THR A 110 25.93 45.25 -6.72
C THR A 110 24.51 45.11 -6.18
N LEU A 111 23.94 46.26 -5.71
CA LEU A 111 22.57 46.27 -5.21
C LEU A 111 21.92 47.62 -5.54
N MET A 112 20.78 47.58 -6.20
CA MET A 112 19.89 48.72 -6.42
C MET A 112 18.78 48.67 -5.38
N TYR A 113 18.58 49.77 -4.67
CA TYR A 113 17.57 49.88 -3.61
C TYR A 113 16.62 51.05 -3.85
N ASP A 114 15.34 50.74 -3.79
CA ASP A 114 14.25 51.72 -3.81
C ASP A 114 13.65 51.84 -2.41
N GLY A 115 13.84 52.98 -1.76
CA GLY A 115 13.38 53.22 -0.40
C GLY A 115 11.86 53.41 -0.31
N PHE A 116 11.20 53.95 -1.33
CA PHE A 116 9.74 54.09 -1.32
C PHE A 116 9.04 52.73 -1.50
N GLU A 117 9.56 51.89 -2.38
CA GLU A 117 9.03 50.55 -2.58
C GLU A 117 9.59 49.52 -1.59
N MET A 118 10.67 49.86 -0.85
CA MET A 118 11.39 48.99 0.07
C MET A 118 11.90 47.72 -0.61
N LYS A 119 12.38 47.83 -1.86
CA LYS A 119 12.87 46.74 -2.68
C LYS A 119 14.37 46.82 -2.94
N ALA A 120 15.06 45.70 -2.71
CA ALA A 120 16.46 45.53 -3.01
C ALA A 120 16.62 44.57 -4.20
N ARG A 121 17.43 44.94 -5.20
CA ARG A 121 17.78 44.10 -6.36
C ARG A 121 19.28 43.86 -6.36
N ALA A 122 19.70 42.71 -5.88
CA ALA A 122 21.10 42.30 -5.83
C ALA A 122 21.51 41.58 -7.11
N ARG A 123 22.74 41.80 -7.59
CA ARG A 123 23.29 41.20 -8.80
C ARG A 123 24.76 40.84 -8.56
N GLY A 124 25.12 39.62 -9.08
CA GLY A 124 26.44 39.01 -8.95
C GLY A 124 26.68 38.42 -7.58
N ASN A 125 26.95 37.12 -7.51
CA ASN A 125 27.26 36.40 -6.28
C ASN A 125 26.29 36.68 -5.12
N CYS A 126 24.98 36.72 -5.42
CA CYS A 126 23.98 37.12 -4.43
C CYS A 126 23.72 35.99 -3.44
N VAL A 127 23.70 36.32 -2.15
CA VAL A 127 23.39 35.40 -1.06
C VAL A 127 22.41 36.07 -0.09
N LEU A 128 21.25 35.43 0.09
CA LEU A 128 20.30 35.79 1.15
C LEU A 128 20.40 34.73 2.26
N ILE A 129 20.70 35.17 3.46
CA ILE A 129 20.74 34.31 4.66
C ILE A 129 19.55 34.70 5.53
N ASP A 130 18.81 33.68 5.98
CA ASP A 130 17.80 33.78 7.01
C ASP A 130 18.00 32.67 8.03
N LYS A 131 18.45 33.02 9.23
CA LYS A 131 18.88 32.05 10.25
C LYS A 131 19.92 31.06 9.72
N ASN A 132 19.52 29.78 9.56
CA ASN A 132 20.37 28.70 9.08
C ASN A 132 20.17 28.39 7.58
N THR A 133 19.23 29.09 6.94
CA THR A 133 18.90 28.89 5.53
C THR A 133 19.68 29.90 4.67
N ARG A 134 20.23 29.44 3.56
CA ARG A 134 21.00 30.25 2.64
C ARG A 134 20.49 30.06 1.22
N LEU A 135 20.06 31.17 0.59
CA LEU A 135 19.61 31.21 -0.80
C LEU A 135 20.66 31.92 -1.66
N GLU A 136 21.12 31.26 -2.70
CA GLU A 136 22.16 31.74 -3.62
C GLU A 136 21.62 31.86 -5.04
N SER A 137 22.00 32.96 -5.74
CA SER A 137 21.75 33.16 -7.16
C SER A 137 22.62 34.30 -7.70
N ASP A 138 22.76 34.42 -9.02
CA ASP A 138 23.38 35.59 -9.63
C ASP A 138 22.45 36.81 -9.66
N ASN A 139 21.14 36.60 -9.55
CA ASN A 139 20.13 37.65 -9.61
C ASN A 139 19.08 37.41 -8.51
N LEU A 140 19.11 38.20 -7.45
CA LEU A 140 18.21 38.05 -6.32
C LEU A 140 17.53 39.38 -5.99
N ASP A 141 16.21 39.37 -5.98
CA ASP A 141 15.39 40.49 -5.57
C ASP A 141 14.80 40.22 -4.18
N TYR A 142 14.84 41.23 -3.29
CA TYR A 142 14.29 41.13 -1.94
C TYR A 142 13.27 42.22 -1.70
N ASP A 143 12.03 41.84 -1.48
CA ASP A 143 10.93 42.74 -1.11
C ASP A 143 10.81 42.78 0.42
N ARG A 144 11.18 43.87 1.02
CA ARG A 144 11.18 44.05 2.48
C ARG A 144 9.77 44.18 3.07
N VAL A 145 8.79 44.66 2.29
CA VAL A 145 7.40 44.82 2.75
C VAL A 145 6.79 43.43 3.01
N TYR A 146 7.06 42.49 2.11
CA TYR A 146 6.55 41.11 2.21
C TYR A 146 7.57 40.14 2.81
N SER A 147 8.82 40.62 3.04
CA SER A 147 9.93 39.80 3.53
C SER A 147 10.21 38.57 2.63
N VAL A 148 10.21 38.78 1.30
CA VAL A 148 10.36 37.76 0.29
C VAL A 148 11.62 38.00 -0.52
N GLY A 149 12.52 37.02 -0.52
CA GLY A 149 13.62 36.93 -1.47
C GLY A 149 13.25 36.04 -2.64
N MET A 150 13.53 36.44 -3.87
CA MET A 150 13.23 35.68 -5.08
C MET A 150 14.33 35.77 -6.13
N TYR A 151 14.49 34.69 -6.89
CA TYR A 151 15.34 34.66 -8.09
C TYR A 151 14.55 34.16 -9.30
N LEU A 152 14.98 34.54 -10.52
CA LEU A 152 14.25 34.29 -11.77
C LEU A 152 15.03 33.42 -12.77
N TYR A 153 16.34 33.23 -12.57
CA TYR A 153 17.23 32.61 -13.57
C TYR A 153 18.19 31.61 -12.94
N GLY A 154 17.65 30.74 -12.10
CA GLY A 154 18.41 29.74 -11.40
C GLY A 154 18.95 30.19 -10.05
N GLY A 155 18.84 29.30 -9.07
CA GLY A 155 19.33 29.51 -7.71
C GLY A 155 19.36 28.22 -6.91
N THR A 156 19.98 28.31 -5.73
CA THR A 156 20.16 27.18 -4.83
C THR A 156 19.81 27.59 -3.41
N LEU A 157 18.95 26.83 -2.77
CA LEU A 157 18.68 26.94 -1.33
C LEU A 157 19.44 25.85 -0.59
N TYR A 158 20.19 26.23 0.43
CA TYR A 158 20.87 25.36 1.38
C TYR A 158 20.19 25.43 2.74
N ASP A 159 19.83 24.28 3.30
CA ASP A 159 19.17 24.18 4.60
C ASP A 159 19.62 22.91 5.35
N GLY A 160 20.71 23.02 6.11
CA GLY A 160 21.42 21.88 6.67
C GLY A 160 21.99 20.99 5.56
N ASP A 161 21.61 19.71 5.56
CA ASP A 161 22.04 18.76 4.55
C ASP A 161 21.17 18.80 3.28
N ASN A 162 20.06 19.56 3.29
CA ASN A 162 19.18 19.71 2.15
C ASN A 162 19.72 20.76 1.19
N VAL A 163 19.83 20.41 -0.08
CA VAL A 163 20.22 21.30 -1.18
C VAL A 163 19.13 21.27 -2.24
N LEU A 164 18.48 22.40 -2.47
CA LEU A 164 17.41 22.55 -3.42
C LEU A 164 17.83 23.48 -4.55
N VAL A 165 17.73 23.03 -5.80
CA VAL A 165 18.06 23.77 -7.02
C VAL A 165 16.80 23.90 -7.87
N SER A 166 16.57 25.08 -8.47
CA SER A 166 15.49 25.31 -9.45
C SER A 166 15.79 26.49 -10.34
N ASP A 167 15.02 26.67 -11.42
CA ASP A 167 15.16 27.82 -12.29
C ASP A 167 14.52 29.07 -11.69
N TRP A 168 13.41 28.91 -10.96
CA TRP A 168 12.73 29.99 -10.24
C TRP A 168 12.46 29.57 -8.79
N GLY A 169 12.65 30.52 -7.86
CA GLY A 169 12.35 30.28 -6.46
C GLY A 169 12.18 31.53 -5.63
N GLN A 170 11.42 31.39 -4.55
CA GLN A 170 11.25 32.43 -3.53
C GLN A 170 11.35 31.82 -2.11
N LEU A 171 11.84 32.65 -1.18
CA LEU A 171 11.88 32.35 0.26
C LEU A 171 11.22 33.51 1.02
N THR A 172 10.22 33.19 1.83
CA THR A 172 9.59 34.15 2.76
C THR A 172 10.26 34.01 4.11
N THR A 173 11.01 35.05 4.52
CA THR A 173 11.83 35.01 5.73
C THR A 173 11.03 35.12 7.04
N THR A 174 9.76 35.53 6.99
CA THR A 174 8.88 35.62 8.17
C THR A 174 8.11 34.33 8.46
N THR A 175 7.76 33.54 7.43
CA THR A 175 7.03 32.29 7.56
C THR A 175 7.93 31.08 7.38
N HIS A 176 9.18 31.27 6.93
CA HIS A 176 10.15 30.24 6.62
C HIS A 176 9.63 29.23 5.60
N GLU A 177 8.77 29.73 4.68
CA GLU A 177 8.21 28.98 3.57
C GLU A 177 8.94 29.35 2.28
N ALA A 178 9.41 28.36 1.56
CA ALA A 178 10.02 28.50 0.26
C ALA A 178 9.15 27.84 -0.82
N PHE A 179 9.08 28.45 -1.99
CA PHE A 179 8.37 27.95 -3.16
C PHE A 179 9.29 27.94 -4.36
N PHE A 180 9.31 26.81 -5.09
CA PHE A 180 10.19 26.58 -6.22
C PHE A 180 9.42 26.00 -7.39
N THR A 181 9.79 26.42 -8.60
CA THR A 181 9.23 25.88 -9.84
C THR A 181 10.29 25.82 -10.93
N ASP A 182 10.00 25.04 -11.94
CA ASP A 182 10.84 24.77 -13.09
C ASP A 182 12.16 24.05 -12.74
N ASN A 183 12.24 22.78 -13.13
CA ASN A 183 13.40 21.91 -12.92
C ASN A 183 13.85 21.76 -11.46
N VAL A 184 12.89 21.60 -10.55
CA VAL A 184 13.18 21.50 -9.11
C VAL A 184 13.85 20.18 -8.77
N VAL A 185 15.01 20.27 -8.13
CA VAL A 185 15.75 19.11 -7.59
C VAL A 185 16.13 19.39 -6.13
N LEU A 186 15.59 18.60 -5.22
CA LEU A 186 15.98 18.60 -3.81
C LEU A 186 16.83 17.37 -3.53
N THR A 187 18.02 17.58 -3.03
CA THR A 187 18.98 16.51 -2.69
C THR A 187 19.38 16.56 -1.21
N ASN A 188 19.56 15.38 -0.67
CA ASN A 188 20.06 15.12 0.69
C ASN A 188 20.92 13.84 0.59
N PRO A 189 21.87 13.56 1.49
CA PRO A 189 22.64 12.31 1.47
C PRO A 189 21.81 11.02 1.41
N GLN A 190 20.56 11.07 1.90
CA GLN A 190 19.65 9.93 1.99
C GLN A 190 18.65 9.81 0.83
N PHE A 191 18.44 10.89 0.04
CA PHE A 191 17.49 10.88 -1.06
C PHE A 191 17.74 11.97 -2.10
N LYS A 192 17.11 11.78 -3.27
CA LYS A 192 16.97 12.78 -4.33
C LYS A 192 15.51 12.87 -4.75
N LEU A 193 14.92 14.07 -4.66
CA LEU A 193 13.56 14.39 -5.14
C LEU A 193 13.66 15.26 -6.39
N VAL A 194 12.93 14.89 -7.44
CA VAL A 194 12.83 15.62 -8.71
C VAL A 194 11.37 15.90 -9.01
N THR A 195 11.06 17.16 -9.27
CA THR A 195 9.69 17.62 -9.52
C THR A 195 9.68 18.90 -10.37
N ASP A 196 8.51 19.32 -10.83
CA ASP A 196 8.33 20.62 -11.48
C ASP A 196 8.14 21.73 -10.46
N THR A 197 7.30 21.51 -9.45
CA THR A 197 6.92 22.53 -8.46
C THR A 197 6.92 21.94 -7.04
N LEU A 198 7.48 22.70 -6.08
CA LEU A 198 7.64 22.26 -4.70
C LEU A 198 7.46 23.42 -3.72
N TYR A 199 6.73 23.21 -2.62
CA TYR A 199 6.83 24.02 -1.42
C TYR A 199 7.78 23.34 -0.43
N TYR A 200 8.63 24.14 0.21
CA TYR A 200 9.56 23.62 1.23
C TYR A 200 9.46 24.48 2.49
N TYR A 201 9.20 23.84 3.62
CA TYR A 201 9.09 24.47 4.92
C TYR A 201 10.39 24.28 5.70
N THR A 202 11.20 25.33 5.82
CA THR A 202 12.55 25.23 6.39
C THR A 202 12.55 24.97 7.89
N ASP A 203 11.49 25.34 8.63
CA ASP A 203 11.36 25.06 10.07
C ASP A 203 11.02 23.57 10.35
N THR A 204 10.11 22.99 9.57
CA THR A 204 9.62 21.60 9.77
C THR A 204 10.35 20.57 8.92
N LYS A 205 11.15 21.02 7.95
CA LYS A 205 11.85 20.17 6.97
C LYS A 205 10.89 19.34 6.10
N ILE A 206 9.70 19.86 5.83
CA ILE A 206 8.70 19.20 4.98
C ILE A 206 8.79 19.74 3.56
N ALA A 207 8.95 18.84 2.61
CA ALA A 207 8.79 19.08 1.18
C ALA A 207 7.36 18.72 0.78
N ARG A 208 6.55 19.70 0.43
CA ARG A 208 5.16 19.52 -0.03
C ARG A 208 5.12 19.34 -1.54
N ILE A 209 4.71 18.19 -1.95
CA ILE A 209 4.55 17.76 -3.35
C ILE A 209 3.19 18.25 -3.84
N VAL A 210 3.19 18.97 -4.97
CA VAL A 210 1.97 19.51 -5.61
C VAL A 210 1.89 19.17 -7.10
N THR A 211 2.96 18.62 -7.65
CA THR A 211 3.08 18.11 -9.03
C THR A 211 3.69 16.72 -9.02
N PRO A 212 3.57 15.93 -10.10
CA PRO A 212 4.20 14.61 -10.20
C PRO A 212 5.69 14.67 -9.84
N SER A 213 6.09 13.89 -8.85
CA SER A 213 7.42 13.91 -8.25
C SER A 213 8.00 12.52 -8.13
N ASN A 214 9.29 12.42 -8.35
CA ASN A 214 10.07 11.20 -8.20
C ASN A 214 11.05 11.37 -7.04
N ILE A 215 11.01 10.48 -6.07
CA ILE A 215 11.96 10.43 -4.96
C ILE A 215 12.72 9.10 -5.08
N THR A 216 14.05 9.17 -5.05
CA THR A 216 14.91 8.00 -5.01
C THR A 216 15.75 8.07 -3.75
N THR A 217 15.65 7.06 -2.89
CA THR A 217 16.39 6.98 -1.64
C THR A 217 17.75 6.28 -1.83
N ASP A 218 18.62 6.41 -0.86
CA ASP A 218 19.97 5.82 -0.84
C ASP A 218 19.97 4.29 -0.87
N ASP A 219 18.90 3.65 -0.34
CA ASP A 219 18.70 2.20 -0.36
C ASP A 219 18.08 1.69 -1.67
N GLY A 220 17.88 2.56 -2.66
CA GLY A 220 17.32 2.23 -3.97
C GLY A 220 15.79 2.23 -4.03
N THR A 221 15.10 2.57 -2.94
CA THR A 221 13.63 2.72 -2.96
C THR A 221 13.22 3.88 -3.86
N PHE A 222 12.29 3.63 -4.78
CA PHE A 222 11.72 4.63 -5.66
C PHE A 222 10.29 4.95 -5.24
N ILE A 223 10.00 6.24 -5.02
CA ILE A 223 8.68 6.74 -4.61
C ILE A 223 8.18 7.70 -5.68
N TYR A 224 6.98 7.45 -6.19
CA TYR A 224 6.26 8.35 -7.07
C TYR A 224 5.07 8.95 -6.34
N GLY A 225 5.00 10.27 -6.27
CA GLY A 225 3.90 11.00 -5.66
C GLY A 225 3.36 12.10 -6.58
N ILE A 226 2.04 12.28 -6.60
CA ILE A 226 1.39 13.38 -7.35
C ILE A 226 1.09 14.54 -6.41
N LYS A 227 0.75 14.22 -5.16
CA LYS A 227 0.43 15.19 -4.13
C LYS A 227 0.75 14.58 -2.76
N GLY A 228 1.25 15.39 -1.83
CA GLY A 228 1.53 14.94 -0.48
C GLY A 228 2.65 15.71 0.20
N ASP A 229 3.13 15.17 1.29
CA ASP A 229 4.21 15.74 2.09
C ASP A 229 5.32 14.68 2.26
N TYR A 230 6.57 15.11 2.17
CA TYR A 230 7.76 14.31 2.42
C TYR A 230 8.64 15.01 3.46
N ALA A 231 8.85 14.37 4.60
CA ALA A 231 9.72 14.87 5.66
C ALA A 231 11.18 14.53 5.35
N THR A 232 11.99 15.55 5.06
CA THR A 232 13.38 15.36 4.57
C THR A 232 14.35 14.91 5.64
N ASN A 233 13.96 14.99 6.91
CA ASN A 233 14.76 14.58 8.08
C ASN A 233 14.48 13.14 8.54
N THR A 234 13.26 12.62 8.36
CA THR A 234 12.84 11.28 8.79
C THR A 234 12.61 10.32 7.63
N GLY A 235 12.39 10.86 6.42
CA GLY A 235 11.98 10.05 5.26
C GLY A 235 10.51 9.63 5.30
N GLU A 236 9.72 10.16 6.24
CA GLU A 236 8.28 9.93 6.31
C GLU A 236 7.57 10.58 5.12
N ALA A 237 6.68 9.82 4.48
CA ALA A 237 5.91 10.31 3.34
C ALA A 237 4.41 10.06 3.51
N TYR A 238 3.62 11.09 3.27
CA TYR A 238 2.17 11.04 3.13
C TYR A 238 1.80 11.41 1.70
N LEU A 239 1.40 10.44 0.89
CA LEU A 239 1.14 10.61 -0.53
C LEU A 239 -0.33 10.36 -0.85
N LEU A 240 -0.86 11.13 -1.79
CA LEU A 240 -2.26 11.10 -2.24
C LEU A 240 -2.32 10.97 -3.76
N ASN A 241 -3.52 10.68 -4.29
CA ASN A 241 -3.80 10.65 -5.72
C ASN A 241 -3.03 9.58 -6.50
N ARG A 242 -3.17 8.33 -6.07
CA ARG A 242 -2.60 7.17 -6.75
C ARG A 242 -1.08 7.19 -6.84
N SER A 243 -0.45 7.29 -5.71
CA SER A 243 1.00 7.21 -5.56
C SER A 243 1.49 5.76 -5.43
N TYR A 244 2.78 5.53 -5.66
CA TYR A 244 3.35 4.19 -5.50
C TYR A 244 4.80 4.22 -5.04
N ILE A 245 5.20 3.11 -4.40
CA ILE A 245 6.57 2.83 -3.97
C ILE A 245 7.04 1.57 -4.68
N ILE A 246 8.29 1.57 -5.16
CA ILE A 246 8.97 0.39 -5.69
C ILE A 246 10.25 0.19 -4.88
N LYS A 247 10.40 -1.02 -4.34
CA LYS A 247 11.64 -1.48 -3.71
C LYS A 247 11.91 -2.90 -4.15
N ASP A 248 13.09 -3.15 -4.70
CA ASP A 248 13.45 -4.42 -5.33
C ASP A 248 12.41 -4.81 -6.41
N MET A 249 11.85 -6.02 -6.34
CA MET A 249 10.81 -6.51 -7.25
C MET A 249 9.38 -6.27 -6.72
N ARG A 250 9.23 -5.45 -5.67
CA ARG A 250 7.94 -5.17 -5.03
C ARG A 250 7.44 -3.79 -5.37
N ARG A 251 6.16 -3.70 -5.67
CA ARG A 251 5.45 -2.44 -5.90
C ARG A 251 4.24 -2.34 -4.98
N VAL A 252 4.12 -1.22 -4.31
CA VAL A 252 3.00 -0.88 -3.44
C VAL A 252 2.34 0.38 -3.99
N GLU A 253 1.03 0.36 -4.25
CA GLU A 253 0.29 1.51 -4.73
C GLU A 253 -1.11 1.60 -4.15
N GLY A 254 -1.67 2.81 -4.10
CA GLY A 254 -3.04 3.06 -3.65
C GLY A 254 -3.45 4.52 -3.78
N ASP A 255 -4.69 4.83 -3.40
CA ASP A 255 -5.23 6.19 -3.49
C ASP A 255 -4.59 7.12 -2.45
N SER A 256 -4.20 6.57 -1.29
CA SER A 256 -3.41 7.25 -0.25
C SER A 256 -2.38 6.27 0.32
N LEU A 257 -1.17 6.75 0.49
CA LEU A 257 -0.05 5.97 0.98
C LEU A 257 0.68 6.76 2.07
N HIS A 258 0.94 6.11 3.20
CA HIS A 258 1.79 6.58 4.26
C HIS A 258 2.95 5.60 4.44
N THR A 259 4.16 6.11 4.56
CA THR A 259 5.34 5.30 4.91
C THR A 259 6.24 6.08 5.83
N ASP A 260 6.77 5.40 6.83
CA ASP A 260 7.73 5.93 7.80
C ASP A 260 8.98 5.05 7.77
N LYS A 261 10.08 5.63 7.27
CA LYS A 261 11.38 4.95 7.13
C LYS A 261 11.97 4.55 8.49
N ASP A 262 11.76 5.35 9.53
CA ASP A 262 12.36 5.13 10.86
C ASP A 262 11.69 3.95 11.58
N THR A 263 10.37 3.82 11.44
CA THR A 263 9.61 2.72 12.03
C THR A 263 9.48 1.51 11.11
N GLY A 264 9.76 1.67 9.82
CA GLY A 264 9.57 0.62 8.81
C GLY A 264 8.10 0.29 8.54
N PHE A 265 7.17 1.11 9.01
CA PHE A 265 5.75 0.90 8.86
C PHE A 265 5.18 1.63 7.65
N SER A 266 4.38 0.94 6.88
CA SER A 266 3.69 1.48 5.71
C SER A 266 2.22 1.12 5.70
N GLU A 267 1.37 2.05 5.29
CA GLU A 267 -0.09 1.87 5.13
C GLU A 267 -0.55 2.39 3.77
N VAL A 268 -1.50 1.68 3.19
CA VAL A 268 -2.10 2.02 1.91
C VAL A 268 -3.62 1.97 2.03
N PHE A 269 -4.28 3.01 1.59
CA PHE A 269 -5.74 3.15 1.65
C PHE A 269 -6.31 3.39 0.25
N GLY A 270 -7.45 2.77 -0.01
CA GLY A 270 -8.21 2.91 -1.24
C GLY A 270 -7.54 2.22 -2.43
N ASN A 271 -8.18 1.18 -2.98
CA ASN A 271 -7.67 0.41 -4.12
C ASN A 271 -6.19 0.02 -3.95
N ALA A 272 -5.82 -0.43 -2.75
CA ALA A 272 -4.46 -0.83 -2.43
C ALA A 272 -4.07 -2.06 -3.26
N ILE A 273 -2.87 -2.02 -3.85
CA ILE A 273 -2.28 -3.12 -4.60
C ILE A 273 -0.83 -3.29 -4.14
N ILE A 274 -0.48 -4.49 -3.75
CA ILE A 274 0.89 -4.91 -3.45
C ILE A 274 1.24 -6.00 -4.44
N THR A 275 2.24 -5.78 -5.28
CA THR A 275 2.74 -6.76 -6.25
C THR A 275 4.14 -7.20 -5.84
N ASP A 276 4.38 -8.49 -5.83
CA ASP A 276 5.69 -9.11 -5.67
C ASP A 276 5.97 -9.94 -6.93
N GLU A 277 6.79 -9.39 -7.83
CA GLU A 277 7.09 -10.02 -9.12
C GLU A 277 8.06 -11.19 -8.98
N GLU A 278 8.88 -11.21 -7.93
CA GLU A 278 9.79 -12.31 -7.64
C GLU A 278 9.02 -13.61 -7.29
N ASN A 279 7.95 -13.46 -6.50
CA ASN A 279 7.13 -14.57 -6.05
C ASN A 279 5.84 -14.77 -6.88
N TYR A 280 5.68 -14.04 -7.99
CA TYR A 280 4.50 -14.09 -8.86
C TYR A 280 3.18 -13.97 -8.10
N CYS A 281 3.13 -13.07 -7.14
CA CYS A 281 1.93 -12.83 -6.35
C CYS A 281 1.55 -11.36 -6.28
N MET A 282 0.25 -11.12 -6.08
CA MET A 282 -0.32 -9.79 -5.88
C MET A 282 -1.37 -9.86 -4.79
N ILE A 283 -1.43 -8.85 -3.94
CA ILE A 283 -2.47 -8.70 -2.92
C ILE A 283 -3.19 -7.38 -3.17
N THR A 284 -4.50 -7.40 -3.11
CA THR A 284 -5.34 -6.19 -3.24
C THR A 284 -6.28 -6.08 -2.04
N GLY A 285 -6.74 -4.85 -1.77
CA GLY A 285 -7.71 -4.56 -0.72
C GLY A 285 -8.03 -3.06 -0.67
N ASN A 286 -8.96 -2.63 0.14
CA ASN A 286 -9.15 -1.20 0.40
C ASN A 286 -8.21 -0.67 1.48
N TYR A 287 -7.65 -1.56 2.30
CA TYR A 287 -6.60 -1.27 3.25
C TYR A 287 -5.53 -2.35 3.20
N CYS A 288 -4.28 -1.93 3.11
CA CYS A 288 -3.11 -2.77 3.30
C CYS A 288 -2.11 -2.09 4.22
N SER A 289 -1.41 -2.87 5.04
CA SER A 289 -0.28 -2.39 5.85
C SER A 289 0.86 -3.40 5.82
N TYR A 290 2.06 -2.89 5.98
CA TYR A 290 3.28 -3.68 6.06
C TYR A 290 4.23 -3.08 7.10
N ASP A 291 4.86 -3.92 7.90
CA ASP A 291 5.86 -3.57 8.90
C ASP A 291 7.16 -4.30 8.57
N ASP A 292 8.16 -3.56 8.11
CA ASP A 292 9.49 -4.08 7.73
C ASP A 292 10.22 -4.75 8.91
N ASN A 293 9.99 -4.27 10.15
CA ASN A 293 10.70 -4.78 11.32
C ASN A 293 10.18 -6.13 11.77
N THR A 294 8.88 -6.37 11.63
CA THR A 294 8.23 -7.62 12.01
C THR A 294 7.95 -8.54 10.82
N GLY A 295 8.04 -8.01 9.59
CA GLY A 295 7.64 -8.69 8.37
C GLY A 295 6.17 -9.08 8.33
N THR A 296 5.33 -8.34 9.05
CA THR A 296 3.90 -8.57 9.10
C THR A 296 3.20 -7.74 8.04
N ALA A 297 2.45 -8.39 7.16
CA ALA A 297 1.55 -7.73 6.22
C ALA A 297 0.09 -8.02 6.54
N VAL A 298 -0.78 -7.05 6.32
CA VAL A 298 -2.23 -7.19 6.49
C VAL A 298 -2.92 -6.59 5.27
N ALA A 299 -3.91 -7.30 4.74
CA ALA A 299 -4.85 -6.75 3.77
C ALA A 299 -6.27 -7.05 4.22
N THR A 300 -7.17 -6.07 4.15
CA THR A 300 -8.56 -6.20 4.56
C THR A 300 -9.48 -5.32 3.72
N ASP A 301 -10.79 -5.47 3.92
CA ASP A 301 -11.82 -4.78 3.16
C ASP A 301 -11.71 -5.09 1.66
N SER A 302 -12.35 -6.19 1.25
CA SER A 302 -12.29 -6.79 -0.09
C SER A 302 -10.89 -7.34 -0.44
N ALA A 303 -10.19 -7.91 0.54
CA ALA A 303 -8.86 -8.46 0.34
C ALA A 303 -8.86 -9.66 -0.61
N VAL A 304 -7.97 -9.66 -1.60
CA VAL A 304 -7.74 -10.78 -2.53
C VAL A 304 -6.25 -11.00 -2.71
N ALA A 305 -5.82 -12.25 -2.58
CA ALA A 305 -4.51 -12.69 -3.01
C ALA A 305 -4.61 -13.37 -4.38
N TYR A 306 -3.66 -13.05 -5.25
CA TYR A 306 -3.50 -13.60 -6.59
C TYR A 306 -2.17 -14.35 -6.65
N GLU A 307 -2.20 -15.56 -7.15
CA GLU A 307 -1.00 -16.33 -7.44
C GLU A 307 -1.03 -16.70 -8.94
N TYR A 308 0.01 -16.31 -9.68
CA TYR A 308 0.09 -16.43 -11.14
C TYR A 308 1.42 -17.03 -11.63
N SER A 309 2.05 -17.87 -10.82
CA SER A 309 3.30 -18.55 -11.17
C SER A 309 3.15 -19.53 -12.34
N GLN A 310 1.91 -19.98 -12.63
CA GLN A 310 1.60 -20.97 -13.67
C GLN A 310 0.60 -20.43 -14.71
N PRO A 311 1.00 -19.49 -15.59
CA PRO A 311 0.10 -18.99 -16.64
C PRO A 311 -0.37 -20.13 -17.58
N PRO A 312 -1.67 -20.12 -18.03
CA PRO A 312 -2.64 -19.02 -17.87
C PRO A 312 -3.49 -19.10 -16.59
N ASP A 313 -3.23 -20.06 -15.70
CA ASP A 313 -4.08 -20.34 -14.56
C ASP A 313 -3.64 -19.52 -13.34
N THR A 314 -4.47 -18.53 -12.99
CA THR A 314 -4.30 -17.70 -11.80
C THR A 314 -5.23 -18.17 -10.69
N LEU A 315 -4.70 -18.35 -9.49
CA LEU A 315 -5.49 -18.58 -8.29
C LEU A 315 -5.91 -17.23 -7.68
N PHE A 316 -7.20 -17.09 -7.44
CA PHE A 316 -7.82 -15.93 -6.79
C PHE A 316 -8.34 -16.38 -5.42
N LEU A 317 -7.79 -15.83 -4.35
CA LEU A 317 -8.16 -16.14 -2.97
C LEU A 317 -8.72 -14.91 -2.27
N HIS A 318 -9.96 -14.95 -1.86
CA HIS A 318 -10.62 -13.91 -1.06
C HIS A 318 -10.82 -14.37 0.40
N ALA A 319 -10.66 -13.43 1.32
CA ALA A 319 -11.04 -13.55 2.73
C ALA A 319 -11.39 -12.16 3.29
N ASP A 320 -12.07 -12.10 4.43
CA ASP A 320 -12.33 -10.81 5.11
C ASP A 320 -11.02 -10.12 5.50
N THR A 321 -10.01 -10.90 5.87
CA THR A 321 -8.66 -10.42 6.20
C THR A 321 -7.60 -11.43 5.77
N LEU A 322 -6.59 -10.96 5.06
CA LEU A 322 -5.37 -11.69 4.75
C LEU A 322 -4.23 -11.15 5.63
N LYS A 323 -3.44 -12.04 6.23
CA LYS A 323 -2.25 -11.69 7.00
C LYS A 323 -1.08 -12.56 6.58
N MET A 324 0.07 -11.95 6.46
CA MET A 324 1.33 -12.64 6.25
C MET A 324 2.24 -12.37 7.45
N PHE A 325 2.84 -13.41 7.98
CA PHE A 325 3.84 -13.35 9.02
C PHE A 325 5.17 -13.85 8.46
N THR A 326 6.21 -13.04 8.54
CA THR A 326 7.56 -13.43 8.14
C THR A 326 8.37 -13.77 9.37
N TYR A 327 9.05 -14.90 9.36
CA TYR A 327 9.91 -15.36 10.43
C TYR A 327 11.37 -15.36 9.99
N ASN A 328 12.28 -15.19 10.94
CA ASN A 328 13.74 -15.14 10.70
C ASN A 328 14.13 -14.09 9.65
N ILE A 329 13.52 -12.90 9.72
CA ILE A 329 13.81 -11.77 8.82
C ILE A 329 15.32 -11.50 8.79
N ASN A 330 15.84 -11.18 7.60
CA ASN A 330 17.27 -10.89 7.36
C ASN A 330 18.22 -12.05 7.65
N THR A 331 17.73 -13.29 7.56
CA THR A 331 18.55 -14.50 7.63
C THR A 331 18.33 -15.38 6.40
N ASP A 332 19.28 -16.28 6.13
CA ASP A 332 19.16 -17.27 5.03
C ASP A 332 18.03 -18.32 5.28
N SER A 333 17.41 -18.29 6.45
CA SER A 333 16.34 -19.21 6.86
C SER A 333 14.99 -18.50 6.99
N VAL A 334 14.77 -17.42 6.22
CA VAL A 334 13.50 -16.72 6.20
C VAL A 334 12.38 -17.62 5.67
N TYR A 335 11.22 -17.60 6.32
CA TYR A 335 10.00 -18.27 5.84
C TYR A 335 8.76 -17.49 6.23
N ARG A 336 7.62 -17.78 5.59
CA ARG A 336 6.37 -17.04 5.73
C ARG A 336 5.20 -17.97 6.03
N ASP A 337 4.27 -17.48 6.83
CA ASP A 337 2.96 -18.06 7.03
C ASP A 337 1.90 -17.09 6.49
N MET A 338 1.02 -17.56 5.62
CA MET A 338 -0.13 -16.81 5.15
C MET A 338 -1.40 -17.27 5.84
N HIS A 339 -2.14 -16.36 6.42
CA HIS A 339 -3.40 -16.61 7.10
C HIS A 339 -4.53 -15.87 6.39
N ALA A 340 -5.57 -16.58 6.01
CA ALA A 340 -6.83 -16.05 5.51
C ALA A 340 -7.91 -16.25 6.57
N TYR A 341 -8.51 -15.16 7.07
CA TYR A 341 -9.48 -15.20 8.16
C TYR A 341 -10.86 -14.82 7.66
N TYR A 342 -11.78 -15.73 7.90
CA TYR A 342 -13.20 -15.68 7.67
C TYR A 342 -13.64 -15.56 6.21
N HIS A 343 -14.68 -16.31 5.90
CA HIS A 343 -15.34 -16.32 4.60
C HIS A 343 -14.41 -16.62 3.42
N VAL A 344 -13.43 -17.50 3.64
CA VAL A 344 -12.43 -17.84 2.63
C VAL A 344 -13.09 -18.50 1.42
N ARG A 345 -12.84 -17.94 0.24
CA ARG A 345 -13.31 -18.44 -1.06
C ARG A 345 -12.18 -18.30 -2.07
N PHE A 346 -11.92 -19.34 -2.82
CA PHE A 346 -10.93 -19.25 -3.88
C PHE A 346 -11.41 -19.90 -5.17
N PHE A 347 -10.86 -19.40 -6.26
CA PHE A 347 -11.17 -19.81 -7.61
C PHE A 347 -9.92 -19.91 -8.46
N ARG A 348 -9.76 -21.05 -9.12
CA ARG A 348 -8.95 -21.31 -10.29
C ARG A 348 -9.78 -22.19 -11.22
N ASN A 349 -9.51 -22.20 -12.53
CA ASN A 349 -10.37 -22.92 -13.48
C ASN A 349 -10.57 -24.41 -13.15
N ASP A 350 -9.52 -25.07 -12.67
CA ASP A 350 -9.49 -26.49 -12.33
C ASP A 350 -9.87 -26.80 -10.88
N VAL A 351 -9.75 -25.83 -9.96
CA VAL A 351 -10.03 -26.02 -8.54
C VAL A 351 -10.73 -24.81 -7.93
N GLN A 352 -11.76 -25.06 -7.13
CA GLN A 352 -12.45 -24.06 -6.33
C GLN A 352 -12.58 -24.56 -4.90
N GLY A 353 -12.70 -23.64 -3.96
CA GLY A 353 -12.89 -24.02 -2.58
C GLY A 353 -13.50 -22.93 -1.72
N VAL A 354 -14.06 -23.38 -0.60
CA VAL A 354 -14.61 -22.53 0.45
C VAL A 354 -14.26 -23.10 1.82
N CYS A 355 -13.95 -22.25 2.78
CA CYS A 355 -13.79 -22.63 4.18
C CYS A 355 -13.99 -21.39 5.07
N ASP A 356 -14.01 -21.57 6.38
CA ASP A 356 -14.08 -20.46 7.32
C ASP A 356 -12.74 -19.72 7.38
N SER A 357 -11.64 -20.47 7.54
CA SER A 357 -10.29 -19.91 7.65
C SER A 357 -9.26 -20.84 7.02
N MET A 358 -8.17 -20.29 6.52
CA MET A 358 -7.09 -21.01 5.89
C MET A 358 -5.73 -20.53 6.38
N VAL A 359 -4.78 -21.45 6.55
CA VAL A 359 -3.40 -21.13 6.93
C VAL A 359 -2.45 -21.91 6.04
N THR A 360 -1.53 -21.21 5.39
CA THR A 360 -0.44 -21.82 4.63
C THR A 360 0.86 -21.62 5.38
N HIS A 361 1.55 -22.71 5.72
CA HIS A 361 2.88 -22.72 6.33
C HIS A 361 3.92 -23.03 5.25
N GLU A 362 4.80 -22.07 4.97
CA GLU A 362 5.85 -22.27 3.95
C GLU A 362 6.85 -23.38 4.39
N LEU A 363 7.21 -23.40 5.67
CA LEU A 363 8.19 -24.37 6.20
C LEU A 363 7.74 -25.83 6.05
N ASP A 364 6.44 -26.09 6.23
CA ASP A 364 5.86 -27.44 6.14
C ASP A 364 5.29 -27.71 4.74
N SER A 365 5.34 -26.74 3.85
CA SER A 365 4.69 -26.76 2.52
C SER A 365 3.24 -27.25 2.59
N CYS A 366 2.53 -26.84 3.66
CA CYS A 366 1.19 -27.34 3.96
C CYS A 366 0.17 -26.21 4.11
N THR A 367 -0.97 -26.37 3.45
CA THR A 367 -2.14 -25.49 3.60
C THR A 367 -3.22 -26.21 4.41
N TYR A 368 -3.65 -25.57 5.48
CA TYR A 368 -4.70 -26.03 6.38
C TYR A 368 -5.99 -25.27 6.12
N MET A 369 -7.07 -25.97 5.86
CA MET A 369 -8.42 -25.40 5.68
C MET A 369 -9.31 -25.83 6.84
N TYR A 370 -9.93 -24.85 7.52
CA TYR A 370 -10.73 -25.05 8.72
C TYR A 370 -12.18 -24.61 8.54
N GLY A 371 -13.08 -25.17 9.37
CA GLY A 371 -14.48 -24.75 9.43
C GLY A 371 -15.32 -25.34 8.29
N GLN A 372 -15.29 -26.66 8.18
CA GLN A 372 -16.05 -27.41 7.20
C GLN A 372 -15.65 -27.05 5.75
N PRO A 373 -14.38 -27.22 5.39
CA PRO A 373 -13.89 -26.91 4.06
C PRO A 373 -14.55 -27.79 2.99
N ILE A 374 -14.72 -27.19 1.81
CA ILE A 374 -15.16 -27.88 0.60
C ILE A 374 -14.23 -27.53 -0.53
N LEU A 375 -13.80 -28.53 -1.27
CA LEU A 375 -13.04 -28.42 -2.52
C LEU A 375 -13.86 -28.98 -3.68
N TRP A 376 -13.75 -28.35 -4.83
CA TRP A 376 -14.29 -28.86 -6.10
C TRP A 376 -13.18 -28.94 -7.13
N ASN A 377 -13.20 -30.02 -7.88
CA ASN A 377 -12.39 -30.24 -9.08
C ASN A 377 -13.28 -30.88 -10.14
N GLU A 378 -13.52 -30.17 -11.26
CA GLU A 378 -14.47 -30.59 -12.28
C GLU A 378 -15.86 -30.95 -11.64
N GLU A 379 -16.36 -32.20 -11.82
CA GLU A 379 -17.63 -32.66 -11.27
C GLU A 379 -17.49 -33.32 -9.88
N GLN A 380 -16.30 -33.23 -9.28
CA GLN A 380 -16.02 -33.82 -7.97
C GLN A 380 -16.05 -32.77 -6.86
N GLN A 381 -16.62 -33.17 -5.73
CA GLN A 381 -16.66 -32.39 -4.50
C GLN A 381 -16.04 -33.19 -3.36
N LEU A 382 -15.14 -32.60 -2.60
CA LEU A 382 -14.45 -33.18 -1.46
C LEU A 382 -14.65 -32.32 -0.23
N PHE A 383 -15.06 -32.86 0.90
CA PHE A 383 -15.24 -32.12 2.13
C PHE A 383 -15.05 -32.96 3.40
N GLY A 384 -14.84 -32.28 4.53
CA GLY A 384 -14.65 -32.87 5.84
C GLY A 384 -14.69 -31.82 6.93
N GLU A 385 -14.22 -32.14 8.14
CA GLU A 385 -14.08 -31.16 9.21
C GLU A 385 -12.83 -30.29 9.05
N GLU A 386 -11.74 -30.87 8.50
CA GLU A 386 -10.48 -30.19 8.19
C GLU A 386 -9.90 -30.80 6.92
N ILE A 387 -9.31 -29.97 6.05
CA ILE A 387 -8.54 -30.42 4.90
C ILE A 387 -7.12 -29.86 5.01
N ARG A 388 -6.13 -30.71 4.78
CA ARG A 388 -4.71 -30.36 4.67
C ARG A 388 -4.22 -30.67 3.27
N ILE A 389 -3.60 -29.69 2.62
CA ILE A 389 -3.02 -29.82 1.28
C ILE A 389 -1.51 -29.69 1.44
N TYR A 390 -0.80 -30.76 1.09
CA TYR A 390 0.67 -30.78 1.11
C TYR A 390 1.18 -30.60 -0.30
N ASN A 391 2.10 -29.67 -0.47
CA ASN A 391 2.72 -29.34 -1.75
C ASN A 391 4.15 -29.86 -1.78
N ASN A 392 4.62 -30.29 -2.95
CA ASN A 392 6.04 -30.40 -3.26
C ASN A 392 6.52 -29.12 -3.95
N ASP A 393 7.77 -29.08 -4.41
CA ASP A 393 8.37 -27.88 -5.03
C ASP A 393 7.63 -27.39 -6.29
N SER A 394 6.72 -28.18 -6.86
CA SER A 394 6.10 -27.86 -8.15
C SER A 394 4.58 -27.98 -8.18
N THR A 395 4.00 -28.91 -7.41
CA THR A 395 2.57 -29.24 -7.46
C THR A 395 2.06 -29.72 -6.11
N ILE A 396 0.76 -30.01 -6.04
CA ILE A 396 0.18 -30.75 -4.91
C ILE A 396 0.78 -32.16 -4.87
N ASP A 397 1.27 -32.59 -3.69
CA ASP A 397 1.77 -33.94 -3.43
C ASP A 397 0.64 -34.83 -2.93
N TRP A 398 -0.05 -34.40 -1.86
CA TRP A 398 -1.20 -35.13 -1.34
C TRP A 398 -2.15 -34.26 -0.53
N ILE A 399 -3.39 -34.70 -0.41
CA ILE A 399 -4.43 -34.08 0.38
C ILE A 399 -4.87 -35.03 1.48
N HIS A 400 -5.03 -34.54 2.70
CA HIS A 400 -5.59 -35.26 3.84
C HIS A 400 -6.89 -34.59 4.29
N VAL A 401 -7.98 -35.34 4.20
CA VAL A 401 -9.27 -34.95 4.74
C VAL A 401 -9.49 -35.64 6.07
N ILE A 402 -9.72 -34.92 7.11
CA ILE A 402 -9.77 -35.36 8.48
C ILE A 402 -11.20 -35.25 9.01
N ASP A 403 -11.67 -36.32 9.57
CA ASP A 403 -12.99 -36.53 10.15
C ASP A 403 -14.15 -36.18 9.17
N GLN A 404 -15.12 -37.08 9.08
CA GLN A 404 -16.26 -36.99 8.17
C GLN A 404 -15.88 -36.84 6.68
N ALA A 405 -14.74 -37.42 6.29
CA ALA A 405 -14.25 -37.31 4.93
C ALA A 405 -15.27 -37.87 3.93
N THR A 406 -15.68 -37.05 2.99
CA THR A 406 -16.69 -37.39 1.99
C THR A 406 -16.28 -36.86 0.62
N THR A 407 -16.30 -37.71 -0.39
CA THR A 407 -16.18 -37.33 -1.80
C THR A 407 -17.45 -37.67 -2.55
N ILE A 408 -17.87 -36.77 -3.42
CA ILE A 408 -19.08 -36.91 -4.27
C ILE A 408 -18.71 -36.52 -5.68
N GLU A 409 -19.02 -37.40 -6.66
CA GLU A 409 -18.86 -37.14 -8.09
C GLU A 409 -20.24 -37.15 -8.74
N GLN A 410 -20.61 -36.06 -9.42
CA GLN A 410 -21.88 -36.00 -10.12
C GLN A 410 -21.80 -36.77 -11.45
N ILE A 411 -22.66 -37.75 -11.62
CA ILE A 411 -22.77 -38.53 -12.85
C ILE A 411 -23.89 -38.00 -13.74
N ASP A 412 -25.01 -37.64 -13.13
CA ASP A 412 -26.15 -36.99 -13.76
C ASP A 412 -26.96 -36.18 -12.72
N SER A 413 -28.12 -35.66 -13.09
CA SER A 413 -28.95 -34.79 -12.25
C SER A 413 -29.43 -35.42 -10.93
N ILE A 414 -29.41 -36.77 -10.81
CA ILE A 414 -29.94 -37.48 -9.65
C ILE A 414 -29.00 -38.59 -9.14
N SER A 415 -27.92 -38.91 -9.85
CA SER A 415 -27.01 -39.99 -9.54
C SER A 415 -25.60 -39.45 -9.26
N TYR A 416 -25.03 -39.93 -8.16
CA TYR A 416 -23.74 -39.49 -7.66
C TYR A 416 -22.92 -40.67 -7.16
N ASN A 417 -21.68 -40.80 -7.60
CA ASN A 417 -20.72 -41.68 -6.94
C ASN A 417 -20.34 -41.06 -5.61
N GLN A 418 -20.32 -41.80 -4.54
CA GLN A 418 -20.13 -41.32 -3.19
C GLN A 418 -19.20 -42.22 -2.42
N VAL A 419 -18.28 -41.63 -1.67
CA VAL A 419 -17.45 -42.35 -0.68
C VAL A 419 -17.48 -41.55 0.61
N GLU A 420 -17.85 -42.21 1.70
CA GLU A 420 -17.76 -41.70 3.05
C GLU A 420 -16.75 -42.51 3.86
N SER A 421 -15.94 -41.83 4.65
CA SER A 421 -14.97 -42.46 5.57
C SER A 421 -14.69 -41.55 6.75
N ARG A 422 -13.89 -42.03 7.72
CA ARG A 422 -13.40 -41.15 8.78
C ARG A 422 -12.31 -40.23 8.26
N GLU A 423 -11.35 -40.76 7.49
CA GLU A 423 -10.24 -40.04 6.90
C GLU A 423 -10.08 -40.44 5.43
N MET A 424 -9.59 -39.49 4.62
CA MET A 424 -9.29 -39.73 3.21
C MET A 424 -7.97 -39.07 2.83
N PHE A 425 -7.20 -39.78 2.00
CA PHE A 425 -5.92 -39.33 1.47
C PHE A 425 -5.99 -39.40 -0.05
N CYS A 426 -5.69 -38.29 -0.73
CA CYS A 426 -5.61 -38.21 -2.18
C CYS A 426 -4.16 -37.93 -2.56
N TYR A 427 -3.51 -38.82 -3.28
CA TYR A 427 -2.11 -38.72 -3.69
C TYR A 427 -2.02 -38.33 -5.16
N PHE A 428 -1.07 -37.44 -5.46
CA PHE A 428 -0.88 -36.87 -6.79
C PHE A 428 0.52 -37.20 -7.31
N VAL A 429 0.63 -37.40 -8.61
CA VAL A 429 1.88 -37.50 -9.36
C VAL A 429 1.76 -36.62 -10.59
N ASP A 430 2.70 -35.70 -10.79
CA ASP A 430 2.70 -34.74 -11.89
C ASP A 430 1.37 -33.97 -12.02
N GLY A 431 0.78 -33.58 -10.85
CA GLY A 431 -0.48 -32.83 -10.78
C GLY A 431 -1.74 -33.65 -11.11
N GLN A 432 -1.65 -34.95 -11.30
CA GLN A 432 -2.78 -35.87 -11.53
C GLN A 432 -2.97 -36.80 -10.34
N ILE A 433 -4.22 -37.16 -10.04
CA ILE A 433 -4.53 -38.10 -8.98
C ILE A 433 -3.95 -39.48 -9.39
N ASP A 434 -3.05 -40.00 -8.56
CA ASP A 434 -2.50 -41.36 -8.70
C ASP A 434 -3.36 -42.39 -7.97
N HIS A 435 -3.65 -42.15 -6.68
CA HIS A 435 -4.56 -43.00 -5.93
C HIS A 435 -5.21 -42.27 -4.75
N ASN A 436 -6.39 -42.74 -4.39
CA ASN A 436 -7.14 -42.28 -3.22
C ASN A 436 -7.24 -43.41 -2.21
N VAL A 437 -7.05 -43.07 -0.92
CA VAL A 437 -7.17 -44.02 0.21
C VAL A 437 -8.20 -43.49 1.19
N ALA A 438 -9.29 -44.21 1.39
CA ALA A 438 -10.28 -43.94 2.41
C ALA A 438 -10.13 -44.91 3.58
N LYS A 439 -10.13 -44.43 4.82
CA LYS A 439 -9.93 -45.25 6.04
C LYS A 439 -10.96 -44.99 7.11
N GLY A 440 -11.41 -46.07 7.75
CA GLY A 440 -12.30 -46.04 8.92
C GLY A 440 -13.77 -45.87 8.56
N ASN A 441 -14.51 -46.97 8.64
CA ASN A 441 -15.94 -47.07 8.32
C ASN A 441 -16.25 -46.51 6.93
N VAL A 442 -15.74 -47.17 5.92
CA VAL A 442 -15.88 -46.77 4.52
C VAL A 442 -17.19 -47.27 3.96
N PHE A 443 -17.99 -46.33 3.43
CA PHE A 443 -19.22 -46.58 2.69
C PHE A 443 -19.05 -46.04 1.27
N VAL A 444 -19.52 -46.83 0.29
CA VAL A 444 -19.38 -46.50 -1.13
C VAL A 444 -20.69 -46.73 -1.84
N ASP A 445 -21.17 -45.73 -2.58
CA ASP A 445 -22.16 -45.87 -3.64
C ASP A 445 -21.47 -45.59 -4.97
N TYR A 446 -21.48 -46.58 -5.86
CA TYR A 446 -20.87 -46.47 -7.18
C TYR A 446 -21.83 -46.92 -8.27
N PHE A 447 -22.12 -46.04 -9.21
CA PHE A 447 -22.96 -46.32 -10.37
C PHE A 447 -22.13 -46.96 -11.47
N MET A 448 -22.54 -48.15 -11.88
CA MET A 448 -21.84 -48.97 -12.87
C MET A 448 -22.46 -48.77 -14.24
N ASN A 449 -21.64 -48.58 -15.26
CA ASN A 449 -22.04 -48.49 -16.67
C ASN A 449 -21.42 -49.65 -17.47
N GLU A 450 -22.11 -50.06 -18.54
CA GLU A 450 -21.53 -50.91 -19.58
C GLU A 450 -20.56 -50.13 -20.47
N ASP A 451 -19.80 -50.81 -21.30
CA ASP A 451 -18.86 -50.18 -22.23
C ASP A 451 -19.54 -49.24 -23.25
N ASP A 452 -20.82 -49.47 -23.52
CA ASP A 452 -21.67 -48.65 -24.39
C ASP A 452 -22.27 -47.41 -23.68
N GLY A 453 -21.98 -47.22 -22.38
CA GLY A 453 -22.45 -46.12 -21.54
C GLY A 453 -23.83 -46.35 -20.90
N ASN A 454 -24.48 -47.50 -21.17
CA ASN A 454 -25.74 -47.82 -20.51
C ASN A 454 -25.51 -48.14 -19.03
N ARG A 455 -26.38 -47.63 -18.14
CA ARG A 455 -26.30 -47.88 -16.71
C ARG A 455 -26.77 -49.31 -16.36
N ILE A 456 -25.93 -50.07 -15.66
CA ILE A 456 -26.26 -51.41 -15.16
C ILE A 456 -27.03 -51.30 -13.84
N GLY A 457 -26.56 -50.43 -12.95
CA GLY A 457 -27.10 -50.28 -11.60
C GLY A 457 -26.13 -49.60 -10.66
N MET A 458 -26.36 -49.75 -9.36
CA MET A 458 -25.56 -49.18 -8.30
C MET A 458 -24.99 -50.26 -7.40
N ASN A 459 -23.70 -50.17 -7.09
CA ASN A 459 -23.04 -51.01 -6.09
C ASN A 459 -22.93 -50.21 -4.77
N TYR A 460 -23.63 -50.66 -3.74
CA TYR A 460 -23.43 -50.24 -2.36
C TYR A 460 -22.44 -51.17 -1.67
N SER A 461 -21.38 -50.64 -1.07
CA SER A 461 -20.36 -51.43 -0.40
C SER A 461 -19.91 -50.78 0.92
N GLU A 462 -19.58 -51.63 1.88
CA GLU A 462 -19.03 -51.26 3.17
C GLU A 462 -17.69 -52.00 3.39
N SER A 463 -16.70 -51.26 3.94
CA SER A 463 -15.37 -51.83 4.25
C SER A 463 -14.71 -51.01 5.37
N THR A 464 -13.57 -51.49 5.86
CA THR A 464 -12.71 -50.73 6.78
C THR A 464 -11.75 -49.79 6.05
N GLU A 465 -11.44 -50.11 4.78
CA GLU A 465 -10.50 -49.37 3.95
C GLU A 465 -10.90 -49.49 2.46
N LEU A 466 -10.61 -48.45 1.68
CA LEU A 466 -10.76 -48.45 0.23
C LEU A 466 -9.53 -47.79 -0.38
N ILE A 467 -8.95 -48.39 -1.40
CA ILE A 467 -7.92 -47.80 -2.25
C ILE A 467 -8.40 -47.81 -3.69
N ILE A 468 -8.41 -46.65 -4.32
CA ILE A 468 -8.76 -46.47 -5.74
C ILE A 468 -7.51 -45.98 -6.46
N TYR A 469 -6.99 -46.79 -7.37
CA TYR A 469 -5.88 -46.41 -8.24
C TYR A 469 -6.43 -45.78 -9.52
N MET A 470 -5.87 -44.64 -9.90
CA MET A 470 -6.27 -43.86 -11.07
C MET A 470 -5.16 -43.87 -12.12
N LYS A 471 -5.50 -43.78 -13.37
CA LYS A 471 -4.59 -43.50 -14.48
C LYS A 471 -5.36 -42.83 -15.60
N ASP A 472 -4.80 -41.73 -16.14
CA ASP A 472 -5.43 -40.97 -17.21
C ASP A 472 -6.89 -40.59 -16.88
N LYS A 473 -7.12 -40.13 -15.63
CA LYS A 473 -8.44 -39.82 -15.05
C LYS A 473 -9.44 -40.98 -15.03
N LYS A 474 -8.99 -42.21 -15.17
CA LYS A 474 -9.84 -43.41 -15.13
C LYS A 474 -9.44 -44.35 -13.99
N VAL A 475 -10.43 -44.97 -13.36
CA VAL A 475 -10.21 -45.98 -12.34
C VAL A 475 -9.55 -47.20 -12.98
N GLN A 476 -8.37 -47.58 -12.50
CA GLN A 476 -7.64 -48.76 -12.95
C GLN A 476 -7.86 -49.96 -12.06
N LYS A 477 -7.93 -49.73 -10.74
CA LYS A 477 -8.05 -50.78 -9.75
C LYS A 477 -8.73 -50.25 -8.49
N ILE A 478 -9.63 -51.02 -7.95
CA ILE A 478 -10.24 -50.80 -6.64
C ILE A 478 -9.85 -51.93 -5.72
N TRP A 479 -9.42 -51.61 -4.50
CA TRP A 479 -9.13 -52.60 -3.47
C TRP A 479 -9.90 -52.26 -2.20
N MET A 480 -10.71 -53.20 -1.71
CA MET A 480 -11.52 -53.11 -0.50
C MET A 480 -11.40 -54.38 0.32
N PRO A 481 -10.69 -54.39 1.44
CA PRO A 481 -10.53 -55.60 2.28
C PRO A 481 -11.84 -55.91 3.03
N ALA A 482 -12.20 -57.19 3.07
CA ALA A 482 -13.39 -57.66 3.77
C ALA A 482 -14.68 -56.87 3.43
N ALA A 483 -14.80 -56.47 2.16
CA ALA A 483 -15.95 -55.72 1.71
C ALA A 483 -17.24 -56.56 1.77
N THR A 484 -18.29 -55.93 2.26
CA THR A 484 -19.65 -56.46 2.14
C THR A 484 -20.46 -55.45 1.30
N GLY A 485 -21.34 -55.97 0.43
CA GLY A 485 -22.08 -55.04 -0.43
C GLY A 485 -23.24 -55.71 -1.15
N THR A 486 -24.02 -54.85 -1.82
CA THR A 486 -25.17 -55.25 -2.63
C THR A 486 -25.19 -54.50 -3.94
N VAL A 487 -25.37 -55.21 -5.04
CA VAL A 487 -25.59 -54.59 -6.35
C VAL A 487 -27.12 -54.48 -6.58
N TYR A 488 -27.58 -53.26 -6.81
CA TYR A 488 -28.95 -52.97 -7.16
C TYR A 488 -29.03 -52.67 -8.67
N PRO A 489 -29.85 -53.47 -9.44
CA PRO A 489 -30.16 -53.07 -10.81
C PRO A 489 -30.77 -51.70 -10.87
N GLU A 490 -30.56 -50.91 -11.94
CA GLU A 490 -30.97 -49.49 -12.06
C GLU A 490 -32.44 -49.24 -11.66
N LEU A 491 -33.34 -50.09 -12.12
CA LEU A 491 -34.78 -49.98 -11.82
C LEU A 491 -35.17 -50.41 -10.40
N MET A 492 -34.27 -51.02 -9.64
CA MET A 492 -34.52 -51.59 -8.31
C MET A 492 -33.72 -50.87 -7.20
N ILE A 493 -33.08 -49.77 -7.49
CA ILE A 493 -32.33 -48.99 -6.49
C ILE A 493 -33.32 -48.41 -5.47
N PRO A 494 -33.25 -48.80 -4.18
CA PRO A 494 -34.12 -48.21 -3.16
C PRO A 494 -33.84 -46.72 -2.97
N ALA A 495 -34.88 -45.92 -2.85
CA ALA A 495 -34.72 -44.44 -2.72
C ALA A 495 -33.84 -44.05 -1.51
N GLU A 496 -33.95 -44.80 -0.41
CA GLU A 496 -33.17 -44.60 0.82
C GLU A 496 -31.70 -45.02 0.72
N LYS A 497 -31.34 -45.77 -0.32
CA LYS A 497 -29.96 -46.23 -0.59
C LYS A 497 -29.25 -45.43 -1.67
N ARG A 498 -29.95 -44.52 -2.32
CA ARG A 498 -29.38 -43.71 -3.42
C ARG A 498 -28.37 -42.68 -2.91
N TYR A 499 -28.45 -42.32 -1.66
CA TYR A 499 -27.58 -41.34 -1.03
C TYR A 499 -27.06 -41.85 0.31
N LEU A 500 -25.76 -41.71 0.53
CA LEU A 500 -25.13 -42.03 1.81
C LEU A 500 -25.54 -41.02 2.91
N SER A 501 -25.23 -41.35 4.15
CA SER A 501 -25.74 -40.64 5.31
C SER A 501 -25.29 -39.19 5.40
N ARG A 502 -24.13 -38.85 4.84
CA ARG A 502 -23.52 -37.51 4.83
C ARG A 502 -23.65 -36.82 3.48
N PHE A 503 -24.39 -37.40 2.55
CA PHE A 503 -24.58 -36.80 1.24
C PHE A 503 -25.07 -35.37 1.34
N ALA A 504 -24.31 -34.45 0.74
CA ALA A 504 -24.66 -33.02 0.60
C ALA A 504 -23.96 -32.45 -0.64
N TRP A 505 -24.73 -32.05 -1.63
CA TRP A 505 -24.21 -31.43 -2.83
C TRP A 505 -24.26 -29.91 -2.69
N PHE A 506 -23.09 -29.24 -2.66
CA PHE A 506 -22.91 -27.85 -2.32
C PHE A 506 -22.60 -26.94 -3.53
N ASP A 507 -22.93 -27.37 -4.74
CA ASP A 507 -22.63 -26.63 -5.97
C ASP A 507 -23.15 -25.16 -5.93
N TYR A 508 -24.26 -24.91 -5.24
CA TYR A 508 -24.85 -23.57 -5.09
C TYR A 508 -23.97 -22.57 -4.32
N ILE A 509 -22.96 -23.02 -3.57
CA ILE A 509 -21.99 -22.15 -2.89
C ILE A 509 -20.61 -22.16 -3.56
N ARG A 510 -20.43 -23.00 -4.58
CA ARG A 510 -19.19 -23.08 -5.35
C ARG A 510 -18.89 -21.75 -6.02
N PRO A 511 -17.66 -21.22 -5.93
CA PRO A 511 -17.25 -20.06 -6.73
C PRO A 511 -17.29 -20.39 -8.22
N THR A 512 -18.01 -19.62 -9.02
CA THR A 512 -18.20 -19.85 -10.46
C THR A 512 -17.17 -19.10 -11.30
N ASP A 513 -16.64 -18.00 -10.79
CA ASP A 513 -15.61 -17.20 -11.45
C ASP A 513 -14.80 -16.37 -10.44
N ARG A 514 -13.81 -15.64 -10.94
CA ARG A 514 -12.95 -14.77 -10.12
C ARG A 514 -13.66 -13.59 -9.43
N TYR A 515 -14.87 -13.24 -9.82
CA TYR A 515 -15.65 -12.16 -9.19
C TYR A 515 -16.63 -12.71 -8.17
N ASP A 516 -17.02 -13.97 -8.31
CA ASP A 516 -17.95 -14.64 -7.40
C ASP A 516 -17.32 -14.96 -6.03
N ILE A 517 -16.00 -14.88 -5.91
CA ILE A 517 -15.28 -15.09 -4.62
C ILE A 517 -15.69 -14.07 -3.54
N PHE A 518 -16.20 -12.90 -3.90
CA PHE A 518 -16.66 -11.89 -2.96
C PHE A 518 -18.06 -12.16 -2.38
N GLN A 519 -18.80 -13.12 -2.94
CA GLN A 519 -20.17 -13.41 -2.53
C GLN A 519 -20.20 -14.60 -1.58
N TRP A 520 -20.20 -14.32 -0.26
CA TRP A 520 -20.40 -15.39 0.70
C TRP A 520 -21.82 -15.96 0.63
N ARG A 521 -21.92 -17.29 0.45
CA ARG A 521 -23.18 -18.03 0.50
C ARG A 521 -23.10 -19.03 1.63
N SER A 522 -24.03 -18.94 2.58
CA SER A 522 -24.11 -19.88 3.69
C SER A 522 -24.67 -21.25 3.22
N LYS A 523 -24.24 -22.31 3.86
CA LYS A 523 -24.88 -23.62 3.70
C LYS A 523 -26.32 -23.51 4.21
N SER A 524 -27.31 -23.90 3.38
CA SER A 524 -28.71 -23.89 3.81
C SER A 524 -28.95 -24.96 4.90
N ASP A 525 -29.91 -24.72 5.81
CA ASP A 525 -30.26 -25.67 6.89
C ASP A 525 -30.67 -27.06 6.39
N LYS A 526 -31.05 -27.18 5.12
CA LYS A 526 -31.44 -28.47 4.48
C LYS A 526 -30.26 -29.38 4.16
N ASN A 527 -29.05 -28.83 4.07
CA ASN A 527 -27.82 -29.54 3.66
C ASN A 527 -26.72 -29.45 4.73
N VAL A 528 -27.07 -29.19 5.98
CA VAL A 528 -26.09 -29.10 7.07
C VAL A 528 -25.56 -30.50 7.35
N LEU A 529 -24.25 -30.69 7.25
CA LEU A 529 -23.55 -31.82 7.86
C LEU A 529 -23.99 -31.91 9.32
N LYS A 530 -24.40 -33.07 9.81
CA LYS A 530 -24.76 -33.28 11.21
C LYS A 530 -23.64 -32.70 12.06
N LYS A 531 -23.98 -31.69 12.90
CA LYS A 531 -23.01 -31.05 13.80
C LYS A 531 -22.42 -32.13 14.71
N THR A 532 -21.19 -32.51 14.45
CA THR A 532 -20.31 -33.03 15.52
C THR A 532 -19.89 -31.84 16.36
N GLU A 533 -19.75 -32.04 17.68
CA GLU A 533 -19.29 -30.97 18.58
C GLU A 533 -18.01 -30.36 18.00
N ARG A 534 -18.03 -29.05 17.73
CA ARG A 534 -16.88 -28.33 17.19
C ARG A 534 -15.67 -28.57 18.07
N ARG A 535 -14.63 -29.21 17.57
CA ARG A 535 -13.30 -29.06 18.16
C ARG A 535 -12.93 -27.58 18.12
N GLU A 536 -12.44 -27.07 19.27
CA GLU A 536 -11.91 -25.71 19.34
C GLU A 536 -10.95 -25.45 18.20
N VAL A 537 -11.13 -24.33 17.53
CA VAL A 537 -10.34 -23.92 16.35
C VAL A 537 -8.85 -24.06 16.67
N PRO A 538 -8.06 -24.82 15.89
CA PRO A 538 -6.65 -25.10 16.17
C PRO A 538 -5.76 -23.87 16.37
N LEU A 539 -6.12 -22.73 15.77
CA LEU A 539 -5.45 -21.43 15.92
C LEU A 539 -5.20 -21.01 17.38
N GLN A 540 -6.12 -21.34 18.30
CA GLN A 540 -5.92 -21.05 19.73
C GLN A 540 -4.92 -22.01 20.40
N LYS A 541 -4.71 -23.20 19.87
CA LYS A 541 -3.75 -24.17 20.40
C LYS A 541 -2.32 -23.91 19.94
N LEU A 542 -2.11 -23.42 18.73
CA LEU A 542 -0.80 -23.02 18.21
C LEU A 542 -0.15 -21.93 19.07
N ASN A 543 -0.95 -20.93 19.51
CA ASN A 543 -0.47 -19.88 20.41
C ASN A 543 -0.14 -20.36 21.84
N LYS A 544 -0.72 -21.49 22.29
CA LYS A 544 -0.40 -22.11 23.57
C LYS A 544 0.85 -23.00 23.53
N LEU A 545 1.14 -23.61 22.38
CA LEU A 545 2.33 -24.45 22.20
C LEU A 545 3.62 -23.59 22.08
N LYS A 546 3.56 -22.41 21.46
CA LYS A 546 4.71 -21.47 21.38
C LYS A 546 5.07 -20.80 22.74
N LYS A 547 4.24 -20.91 23.78
CA LYS A 547 4.53 -20.41 25.15
C LYS A 547 5.18 -21.42 26.08
N LYS A 548 5.53 -22.62 25.60
CA LYS A 548 6.08 -23.72 26.43
C LYS A 548 7.51 -24.13 26.08
N ASN A 549 8.21 -23.32 25.26
CA ASN A 549 9.65 -23.51 25.04
C ASN A 549 10.42 -22.25 25.44
#